data_a95fa0bc8fd9bee52a369b4a51c1a325
#
_entry.id   a95fa0bc8fd9bee52a369b4a51c1a325
#
_cell.length_a   1.000
_cell.length_b   1.000
_cell.length_c   1.000
_cell.angle_alpha   90.00
_cell.angle_beta   90.00
_cell.angle_gamma   90.00
#
_symmetry.space_group_name_H-M   'P 1'
#
loop_
_entity.id
_entity.type
_entity.pdbx_description
1 polymer ?
#
loop_
_entity_poly.entity_id
_entity_poly.type
_entity_poly.pdbx_seq_one_letter_code
_entity_poly.pdbx_strand_id
1 'polypeptide(L)'
;MWPRSLNSWDSRARICVLCFPCARYGRRRTAHAKKNDGEAVHLAAKWAGKEAFLKAWCDFLGSAPFPFTLDNFPWREIEILDDSRGVPHVSLSGDASPAFQTDYSGSIPDVRISLSHDGPVASAVVMIQSGNDSREIR
;
A
#
# COMPACT_ATOMS: atom_id res chain seq x y z
N MET A 1 15.06 14.96 8.23
CA MET A 1 14.47 15.43 9.51
C MET A 1 12.98 15.57 9.33
N TRP A 2 12.18 14.63 9.82
CA TRP A 2 10.72 14.63 9.68
C TRP A 2 10.11 15.37 10.88
N PRO A 3 9.08 16.21 10.71
CA PRO A 3 8.47 16.92 11.83
C PRO A 3 7.74 15.95 12.77
N ARG A 4 8.09 16.01 14.05
CA ARG A 4 7.52 15.25 15.15
C ARG A 4 6.21 15.87 15.66
N SER A 5 5.18 15.99 14.86
CA SER A 5 3.94 16.60 15.39
C SER A 5 2.65 16.07 14.78
N LEU A 6 2.49 14.73 14.74
CA LEU A 6 1.18 14.12 14.50
C LEU A 6 0.92 12.95 15.47
N ASN A 7 1.36 13.07 16.74
CA ASN A 7 1.18 12.07 17.78
C ASN A 7 -0.15 12.22 18.54
N SER A 8 -1.26 12.46 17.86
CA SER A 8 -2.56 12.55 18.54
C SER A 8 -3.67 11.77 17.85
N TRP A 9 -3.34 10.76 17.05
CA TRP A 9 -4.34 9.89 16.44
C TRP A 9 -4.20 8.46 16.92
N ASP A 10 -5.33 7.85 17.22
CA ASP A 10 -5.56 6.52 17.78
C ASP A 10 -4.37 5.56 17.62
N SER A 11 -3.84 5.04 18.73
CA SER A 11 -2.71 4.11 18.80
C SER A 11 -2.89 2.79 18.02
N ARG A 12 -4.03 2.61 17.35
CA ARG A 12 -4.43 1.39 16.63
C ARG A 12 -4.38 1.51 15.11
N ALA A 13 -4.07 2.70 14.57
CA ALA A 13 -4.00 2.91 13.12
C ALA A 13 -2.63 3.42 12.69
N ARG A 14 -2.09 2.87 11.62
CA ARG A 14 -0.86 3.33 10.97
C ARG A 14 -1.17 3.76 9.55
N ILE A 15 -0.69 4.94 9.18
CA ILE A 15 -0.93 5.55 7.87
C ILE A 15 0.40 5.79 7.18
N CYS A 16 0.54 5.28 5.98
CA CYS A 16 1.62 5.61 5.07
C CYS A 16 1.09 6.34 3.84
N VAL A 17 1.70 7.48 3.54
CA VAL A 17 1.45 8.24 2.30
C VAL A 17 2.70 8.17 1.45
N LEU A 18 2.57 7.66 0.24
CA LEU A 18 3.66 7.59 -0.72
C LEU A 18 3.30 8.34 -1.99
N CYS A 19 4.24 9.19 -2.43
CA CYS A 19 4.14 9.92 -3.69
C CYS A 19 5.24 9.45 -4.63
N PHE A 20 4.88 9.02 -5.83
CA PHE A 20 5.81 8.44 -6.80
C PHE A 20 5.80 9.23 -8.11
N PRO A 21 6.98 9.67 -8.64
CA PRO A 21 7.02 10.33 -9.94
C PRO A 21 6.81 9.33 -11.08
N CYS A 22 5.74 9.47 -11.83
CA CYS A 22 5.39 8.63 -12.98
C CYS A 22 6.46 8.65 -14.08
N ALA A 23 7.28 9.72 -14.13
CA ALA A 23 8.32 9.90 -15.16
C ALA A 23 9.42 8.84 -15.16
N ARG A 24 9.59 8.08 -14.07
CA ARG A 24 10.63 7.06 -13.97
C ARG A 24 10.30 5.77 -14.72
N TYR A 25 9.01 5.52 -15.00
CA TYR A 25 8.53 4.36 -15.75
C TYR A 25 8.25 4.65 -17.24
N GLY A 26 8.32 5.91 -17.68
CA GLY A 26 7.89 6.37 -19.00
C GLY A 26 8.95 6.49 -20.09
N ARG A 27 10.18 6.03 -19.90
CA ARG A 27 11.23 6.20 -20.92
C ARG A 27 11.45 4.96 -21.82
N ARG A 28 10.43 4.56 -22.54
CA ARG A 28 10.58 4.02 -23.91
C ARG A 28 9.57 4.72 -24.82
N ARG A 29 9.97 5.88 -25.32
CA ARG A 29 9.22 6.62 -26.31
C ARG A 29 9.43 5.96 -27.67
N THR A 30 8.46 5.18 -28.11
CA THR A 30 8.21 4.93 -29.51
C THR A 30 6.97 5.71 -29.92
N ALA A 31 6.93 6.19 -31.17
CA ALA A 31 6.05 7.23 -31.69
C ALA A 31 4.55 6.89 -31.77
N HIS A 32 4.03 5.98 -30.96
CA HIS A 32 2.60 5.65 -30.83
C HIS A 32 2.03 6.00 -29.45
N ALA A 33 2.59 6.99 -28.77
CA ALA A 33 2.43 7.30 -27.35
C ALA A 33 1.05 7.83 -26.93
N LYS A 34 0.04 7.92 -27.78
CA LYS A 34 -1.28 8.47 -27.40
C LYS A 34 -2.24 7.45 -26.75
N LYS A 35 -1.91 6.16 -26.74
CA LYS A 35 -2.79 5.11 -26.21
C LYS A 35 -2.28 4.42 -24.93
N ASN A 36 -1.01 4.64 -24.55
CA ASN A 36 -0.34 3.96 -23.43
C ASN A 36 -0.06 4.86 -22.21
N ASP A 37 -0.37 6.15 -22.25
CA ASP A 37 -0.12 7.04 -21.10
C ASP A 37 -0.98 6.64 -19.88
N GLY A 38 -2.18 6.10 -20.10
CA GLY A 38 -3.04 5.60 -19.05
C GLY A 38 -2.49 4.34 -18.33
N GLU A 39 -1.92 3.39 -19.09
CA GLU A 39 -1.40 2.14 -18.53
C GLU A 39 -0.17 2.38 -17.62
N ALA A 40 0.77 3.21 -18.08
CA ALA A 40 1.95 3.55 -17.29
C ALA A 40 1.60 4.28 -15.98
N VAL A 41 0.61 5.15 -16.01
CA VAL A 41 0.13 5.88 -14.83
C VAL A 41 -0.57 4.94 -13.84
N HIS A 42 -1.41 4.04 -14.33
CA HIS A 42 -2.07 3.03 -13.50
C HIS A 42 -1.05 2.08 -12.86
N LEU A 43 -0.04 1.65 -13.62
CA LEU A 43 1.03 0.80 -13.10
C LEU A 43 1.84 1.52 -12.02
N ALA A 44 2.16 2.80 -12.22
CA ALA A 44 2.87 3.61 -11.24
C ALA A 44 2.05 3.80 -9.94
N ALA A 45 0.72 3.99 -10.05
CA ALA A 45 -0.16 4.10 -8.89
C ALA A 45 -0.23 2.77 -8.11
N LYS A 46 -0.35 1.63 -8.80
CA LYS A 46 -0.34 0.32 -8.16
C LYS A 46 0.99 0.00 -7.50
N TRP A 47 2.11 0.40 -8.12
CA TRP A 47 3.42 0.25 -7.51
C TRP A 47 3.58 1.13 -6.27
N ALA A 48 3.14 2.40 -6.32
CA ALA A 48 3.10 3.27 -5.16
C ALA A 48 2.27 2.65 -4.02
N GLY A 49 1.15 1.99 -4.36
CA GLY A 49 0.32 1.25 -3.40
C GLY A 49 1.06 0.11 -2.71
N LYS A 50 1.85 -0.68 -3.46
CA LYS A 50 2.66 -1.77 -2.88
C LYS A 50 3.72 -1.26 -1.91
N GLU A 51 4.43 -0.19 -2.29
CA GLU A 51 5.43 0.42 -1.41
C GLU A 51 4.82 1.08 -0.19
N ALA A 52 3.66 1.74 -0.33
CA ALA A 52 2.94 2.32 0.79
C ALA A 52 2.47 1.21 1.77
N PHE A 53 1.99 0.08 1.25
CA PHE A 53 1.62 -1.08 2.06
C PHE A 53 2.82 -1.63 2.84
N LEU A 54 3.96 -1.85 2.19
CA LEU A 54 5.18 -2.32 2.87
C LEU A 54 5.56 -1.40 4.05
N LYS A 55 5.58 -0.09 3.81
CA LYS A 55 5.95 0.87 4.85
C LYS A 55 4.94 0.92 5.99
N ALA A 56 3.65 0.87 5.67
CA ALA A 56 2.59 0.79 6.67
C ALA A 56 2.68 -0.50 7.50
N TRP A 57 3.01 -1.63 6.86
CA TRP A 57 3.22 -2.90 7.56
C TRP A 57 4.42 -2.84 8.49
N CYS A 58 5.57 -2.34 8.03
CA CYS A 58 6.75 -2.15 8.89
C CYS A 58 6.44 -1.25 10.10
N ASP A 59 5.71 -0.15 9.88
CA ASP A 59 5.33 0.78 10.96
C ASP A 59 4.31 0.15 11.92
N PHE A 60 3.39 -0.66 11.39
CA PHE A 60 2.38 -1.36 12.19
C PHE A 60 2.99 -2.41 13.12
N LEU A 61 4.04 -3.12 12.69
CA LEU A 61 4.80 -4.05 13.53
C LEU A 61 5.55 -3.38 14.68
N GLY A 62 5.86 -2.10 14.57
CA GLY A 62 6.57 -1.34 15.60
C GLY A 62 7.97 -1.90 15.86
N SER A 63 8.18 -2.50 17.04
CA SER A 63 9.46 -3.11 17.44
C SER A 63 9.59 -4.59 17.08
N ALA A 64 8.53 -5.23 16.59
CA ALA A 64 8.59 -6.62 16.16
C ALA A 64 9.44 -6.75 14.88
N PRO A 65 10.20 -7.84 14.73
CA PRO A 65 11.01 -8.04 13.53
C PRO A 65 10.12 -8.21 12.30
N PHE A 66 10.51 -7.56 11.21
CA PHE A 66 9.83 -7.73 9.94
C PHE A 66 10.16 -9.12 9.35
N PRO A 67 9.18 -9.88 8.84
CA PRO A 67 9.38 -11.27 8.44
C PRO A 67 10.23 -11.46 7.17
N PHE A 68 10.45 -10.38 6.42
CA PHE A 68 11.24 -10.39 5.18
C PHE A 68 12.38 -9.39 5.25
N THR A 69 13.38 -9.58 4.40
CA THR A 69 14.40 -8.56 4.10
C THR A 69 14.00 -7.80 2.82
N LEU A 70 14.62 -6.66 2.55
CA LEU A 70 14.36 -5.92 1.30
C LEU A 70 14.71 -6.75 0.04
N ASP A 71 15.67 -7.65 0.15
CA ASP A 71 16.13 -8.47 -0.98
C ASP A 71 15.20 -9.65 -1.28
N ASN A 72 14.48 -10.17 -0.26
CA ASN A 72 13.57 -11.30 -0.42
C ASN A 72 12.09 -10.91 -0.22
N PHE A 73 11.77 -9.62 -0.23
CA PHE A 73 10.40 -9.16 -0.08
C PHE A 73 9.53 -9.65 -1.25
N PRO A 74 8.39 -10.32 -0.97
CA PRO A 74 7.61 -11.02 -1.98
C PRO A 74 6.70 -10.05 -2.77
N TRP A 75 7.27 -9.16 -3.56
CA TRP A 75 6.55 -8.14 -4.34
C TRP A 75 5.45 -8.67 -5.25
N ARG A 76 5.60 -9.93 -5.73
CA ARG A 76 4.62 -10.58 -6.61
C ARG A 76 3.40 -11.09 -5.87
N GLU A 77 3.52 -11.32 -4.57
CA GLU A 77 2.46 -11.83 -3.72
C GLU A 77 1.59 -10.74 -3.12
N ILE A 78 1.97 -9.47 -3.34
CA ILE A 78 1.21 -8.29 -2.94
C ILE A 78 0.62 -7.68 -4.20
N GLU A 79 -0.68 -7.74 -4.34
CA GLU A 79 -1.39 -7.18 -5.48
C GLU A 79 -2.31 -6.06 -5.06
N ILE A 80 -2.38 -5.02 -5.88
CA ILE A 80 -3.37 -3.96 -5.75
C ILE A 80 -4.43 -4.20 -6.82
N LEU A 81 -5.58 -4.67 -6.38
CA LEU A 81 -6.71 -5.04 -7.24
C LEU A 81 -7.84 -4.04 -7.07
N ASP A 82 -8.57 -3.80 -8.13
CA ASP A 82 -9.76 -2.96 -8.11
C ASP A 82 -11.01 -3.85 -8.05
N ASP A 83 -11.98 -3.52 -7.21
CA ASP A 83 -13.26 -4.21 -7.19
C ASP A 83 -14.14 -3.82 -8.41
N SER A 84 -15.32 -4.39 -8.52
CA SER A 84 -16.25 -4.09 -9.62
C SER A 84 -16.71 -2.63 -9.69
N ARG A 85 -16.45 -1.85 -8.64
CA ARG A 85 -16.77 -0.41 -8.56
C ARG A 85 -15.53 0.45 -8.78
N GLY A 86 -14.35 -0.16 -9.04
CA GLY A 86 -13.08 0.53 -9.19
C GLY A 86 -12.43 0.94 -7.85
N VAL A 87 -12.86 0.35 -6.73
CA VAL A 87 -12.26 0.63 -5.41
C VAL A 87 -11.03 -0.25 -5.23
N PRO A 88 -9.84 0.32 -5.00
CA PRO A 88 -8.63 -0.45 -4.81
C PRO A 88 -8.60 -1.16 -3.45
N HIS A 89 -8.04 -2.35 -3.42
CA HIS A 89 -7.76 -3.12 -2.21
C HIS A 89 -6.43 -3.87 -2.34
N VAL A 90 -5.83 -4.19 -1.20
CA VAL A 90 -4.61 -5.00 -1.13
C VAL A 90 -5.01 -6.47 -1.05
N SER A 91 -4.49 -7.28 -1.97
CA SER A 91 -4.61 -8.74 -1.97
C SER A 91 -3.25 -9.35 -1.67
N LEU A 92 -3.22 -10.27 -0.73
CA LEU A 92 -2.00 -10.99 -0.34
C LEU A 92 -2.14 -12.47 -0.70
N SER A 93 -1.06 -13.05 -1.23
CA SER A 93 -0.97 -14.46 -1.57
C SER A 93 0.34 -15.07 -1.05
N GLY A 94 0.59 -16.34 -1.33
CA GLY A 94 1.84 -17.01 -1.00
C GLY A 94 2.28 -16.86 0.44
N ASP A 95 3.55 -16.58 0.66
CA ASP A 95 4.15 -16.39 1.98
C ASP A 95 3.79 -15.05 2.63
N ALA A 96 3.44 -14.03 1.83
CA ALA A 96 3.04 -12.72 2.33
C ALA A 96 1.74 -12.79 3.14
N SER A 97 0.79 -13.64 2.74
CA SER A 97 -0.51 -13.75 3.42
C SER A 97 -0.39 -14.29 4.85
N PRO A 98 0.19 -15.47 5.12
CA PRO A 98 0.36 -15.96 6.47
C PRO A 98 1.29 -15.07 7.30
N ALA A 99 2.36 -14.52 6.72
CA ALA A 99 3.25 -13.62 7.44
C ALA A 99 2.52 -12.39 7.94
N PHE A 100 1.65 -11.78 7.12
CA PHE A 100 0.83 -10.65 7.53
C PHE A 100 -0.22 -11.01 8.60
N GLN A 101 -0.76 -12.24 8.58
CA GLN A 101 -1.79 -12.68 9.51
C GLN A 101 -1.26 -13.17 10.86
N THR A 102 -0.04 -13.71 10.89
CA THR A 102 0.52 -14.38 12.09
C THR A 102 0.97 -13.38 13.16
N ASP A 103 1.32 -12.17 12.76
CA ASP A 103 1.89 -11.17 13.68
C ASP A 103 0.86 -10.50 14.60
N TYR A 104 -0.42 -10.91 14.52
CA TYR A 104 -1.50 -10.24 15.25
C TYR A 104 -2.27 -11.21 16.13
N SER A 105 -2.21 -10.99 17.42
CA SER A 105 -2.88 -11.79 18.45
C SER A 105 -4.41 -11.70 18.36
N GLY A 106 -4.99 -12.41 17.40
CA GLY A 106 -6.42 -12.76 17.41
C GLY A 106 -7.33 -12.11 16.40
N SER A 107 -6.96 -11.06 15.68
CA SER A 107 -7.82 -10.51 14.62
C SER A 107 -7.01 -10.05 13.41
N ILE A 108 -7.48 -10.38 12.21
CA ILE A 108 -6.84 -9.96 10.95
C ILE A 108 -6.91 -8.43 10.84
N PRO A 109 -5.77 -7.74 10.60
CA PRO A 109 -5.77 -6.29 10.44
C PRO A 109 -6.66 -5.85 9.28
N ASP A 110 -7.38 -4.75 9.46
CA ASP A 110 -8.10 -4.08 8.37
C ASP A 110 -7.13 -3.18 7.60
N VAL A 111 -7.04 -3.40 6.29
CA VAL A 111 -6.16 -2.64 5.38
C VAL A 111 -7.01 -1.79 4.47
N ARG A 112 -6.79 -0.49 4.48
CA ARG A 112 -7.43 0.47 3.59
C ARG A 112 -6.40 1.12 2.70
N ILE A 113 -6.72 1.27 1.42
CA ILE A 113 -5.84 1.89 0.43
C ILE A 113 -6.61 2.89 -0.42
N SER A 114 -5.96 3.98 -0.74
CA SER A 114 -6.42 4.95 -1.73
C SER A 114 -5.28 5.28 -2.68
N LEU A 115 -5.59 5.33 -3.96
CA LEU A 115 -4.64 5.65 -5.02
C LEU A 115 -5.08 6.95 -5.71
N SER A 116 -4.12 7.77 -6.08
CA SER A 116 -4.35 8.97 -6.88
C SER A 116 -3.20 9.16 -7.86
N HIS A 117 -3.50 9.74 -9.00
CA HIS A 117 -2.49 10.18 -9.96
C HIS A 117 -2.92 11.50 -10.59
N ASP A 118 -1.95 12.37 -10.81
CA ASP A 118 -2.14 13.64 -11.52
C ASP A 118 -0.86 13.98 -12.29
N GLY A 119 -0.99 14.12 -13.60
CA GLY A 119 0.12 14.36 -14.49
C GLY A 119 1.26 13.32 -14.31
N PRO A 120 2.49 13.77 -13.99
CA PRO A 120 3.65 12.88 -13.87
C PRO A 120 3.77 12.18 -12.50
N VAL A 121 2.80 12.31 -11.61
CA VAL A 121 2.87 11.84 -10.23
C VAL A 121 1.76 10.84 -9.95
N ALA A 122 2.12 9.72 -9.35
CA ALA A 122 1.19 8.80 -8.70
C ALA A 122 1.45 8.77 -7.20
N SER A 123 0.39 8.71 -6.41
CA SER A 123 0.47 8.65 -4.96
C SER A 123 -0.45 7.58 -4.40
N ALA A 124 -0.08 7.03 -3.26
CA ALA A 124 -0.87 6.06 -2.53
C ALA A 124 -0.87 6.36 -1.04
N VAL A 125 -2.01 6.11 -0.41
CA VAL A 125 -2.16 6.12 1.05
C VAL A 125 -2.63 4.75 1.47
N VAL A 126 -1.92 4.14 2.44
CA VAL A 126 -2.32 2.89 3.07
C VAL A 126 -2.47 3.10 4.56
N MET A 127 -3.56 2.58 5.11
CA MET A 127 -3.83 2.56 6.53
C MET A 127 -4.04 1.11 6.97
N ILE A 128 -3.33 0.70 8.03
CA ILE A 128 -3.48 -0.61 8.66
C ILE A 128 -3.99 -0.38 10.07
N GLN A 129 -5.08 -1.04 10.44
CA GLN A 129 -5.69 -0.96 11.75
C GLN A 129 -5.79 -2.36 12.36
N SER A 130 -5.63 -2.46 13.69
CA SER A 130 -5.98 -3.70 14.39
C SER A 130 -7.47 -3.99 14.16
N GLY A 131 -7.78 -5.21 13.77
CA GLY A 131 -9.17 -5.63 13.61
C GLY A 131 -9.90 -5.45 14.93
N ASN A 132 -10.93 -4.61 14.95
CA ASN A 132 -11.83 -4.51 16.09
C ASN A 132 -12.96 -5.50 15.86
N ASP A 133 -13.12 -6.42 16.77
CA ASP A 133 -14.30 -7.29 16.84
C ASP A 133 -15.46 -6.50 17.47
N SER A 134 -15.88 -5.45 16.79
CA SER A 134 -17.14 -4.75 17.13
C SER A 134 -17.51 -3.78 16.01
N ARG A 135 -18.20 -4.29 14.99
CA ARG A 135 -19.08 -3.42 14.20
C ARG A 135 -20.34 -3.14 15.02
N GLU A 136 -20.24 -2.27 15.97
CA GLU A 136 -21.43 -1.60 16.49
C GLU A 136 -21.65 -0.32 15.69
N ILE A 137 -22.27 -0.47 14.52
CA ILE A 137 -22.95 0.62 13.85
C ILE A 137 -24.32 0.71 14.48
N ARG A 138 -24.53 1.67 15.37
CA ARG A 138 -25.85 2.16 15.74
C ARG A 138 -26.27 3.27 14.80
#